data_1a82680a99ea8a234295231d04bd3cf9
#
_entry.id   1a82680a99ea8a234295231d04bd3cf9
#
_cell.length_a   1.000
_cell.length_b   1.000
_cell.length_c   1.000
_cell.angle_alpha   90.00
_cell.angle_beta   90.00
_cell.angle_gamma   90.00
#
_symmetry.space_group_name_H-M   'P 1'
#
loop_
_entity.id
_entity.type
_entity.pdbx_description
1 polymer ?
#
loop_
_entity_poly.entity_id
_entity_poly.type
_entity_poly.pdbx_seq_one_letter_code
_entity_poly.pdbx_strand_id
1 'polypeptide(L)'
;VMLNRRNGARFIFFKVLMPMRDDRIRNLLQASKSAGPVTVGFLLIPNFSMLAFASAIEPLRAANRMSGTELFSWVISSPSGQPTEASNGVVVDVDGAPDMLLNCRLVFVCAGLDVKSYSDKESLNVIRRLDRNGAIIGAICTGTYLMAAAGLLEGRRCTIHWENIDGLAEEFPLLEITNELFEIDDTRVTCSGGTASLDMILYLIGQVHGQSLAAQVSDQFIHDRIRDPSDRQRMELRSRLGVSHPKLLAVVALMEQGLEEPLSQTELAMKASLSTRQPARHPCGQPA
;
A
#
# COMPACT_ATOMS: atom_id res chain seq x y z
N VAL A 1 33.86 40.42 -4.21
CA VAL A 1 35.23 40.16 -3.75
C VAL A 1 35.18 39.67 -2.32
N MET A 2 35.87 38.58 -2.08
CA MET A 2 36.24 37.90 -0.85
C MET A 2 35.34 36.76 -0.36
N LEU A 3 35.92 35.59 -0.58
CA LEU A 3 35.69 34.32 0.06
C LEU A 3 35.74 34.41 1.59
N ASN A 4 34.88 33.63 2.25
CA ASN A 4 35.38 32.85 3.37
C ASN A 4 34.61 31.48 3.47
N ARG A 5 35.39 30.42 3.43
CA ARG A 5 35.01 29.01 3.64
C ARG A 5 34.78 28.77 5.13
N ARG A 6 33.75 27.99 5.50
CA ARG A 6 33.85 26.91 6.48
C ARG A 6 32.52 26.13 6.58
N ASN A 7 32.59 24.90 6.12
CA ASN A 7 32.02 23.64 6.64
C ASN A 7 30.66 23.67 7.34
N GLY A 8 29.70 23.03 6.70
CA GLY A 8 28.45 22.59 7.28
C GLY A 8 27.46 22.29 6.16
N ALA A 9 27.69 21.20 5.40
CA ALA A 9 26.70 20.72 4.44
C ALA A 9 25.47 20.21 5.20
N ARG A 10 24.56 21.12 5.53
CA ARG A 10 23.16 20.76 5.77
C ARG A 10 22.59 20.37 4.40
N PHE A 11 22.52 19.08 4.14
CA PHE A 11 21.60 18.56 3.15
C PHE A 11 20.18 18.89 3.60
N ILE A 12 19.72 20.07 3.23
CA ILE A 12 18.30 20.37 3.18
C ILE A 12 17.82 19.55 1.98
N PHE A 13 17.29 18.35 2.26
CA PHE A 13 16.41 17.70 1.32
C PHE A 13 15.24 18.67 1.08
N PHE A 14 15.36 19.51 0.07
CA PHE A 14 14.19 20.04 -0.59
C PHE A 14 13.45 18.80 -1.11
N LYS A 15 12.42 18.39 -0.37
CA LYS A 15 11.37 17.54 -0.90
C LYS A 15 10.75 18.36 -2.04
N VAL A 16 11.36 18.27 -3.23
CA VAL A 16 10.70 18.76 -4.43
C VAL A 16 9.44 17.94 -4.49
N LEU A 17 8.30 18.58 -4.20
CA LEU A 17 6.99 18.03 -4.54
C LEU A 17 7.02 17.88 -6.06
N MET A 18 7.50 16.74 -6.54
CA MET A 18 7.18 16.32 -7.89
C MET A 18 5.66 16.20 -7.91
N PRO A 19 4.96 16.90 -8.81
CA PRO A 19 3.54 16.68 -8.97
C PRO A 19 3.35 15.19 -9.18
N MET A 20 2.51 14.58 -8.34
CA MET A 20 2.18 13.16 -8.48
C MET A 20 1.75 12.96 -9.94
N ARG A 21 2.26 11.92 -10.61
CA ARG A 21 1.94 11.63 -12.02
C ARG A 21 0.52 11.07 -12.18
N ASP A 22 -0.43 11.68 -11.45
CA ASP A 22 -1.83 11.27 -11.34
C ASP A 22 -2.70 11.65 -12.53
N ASP A 23 -2.26 12.60 -13.34
CA ASP A 23 -3.11 13.14 -14.41
C ASP A 23 -3.53 12.06 -15.41
N ARG A 24 -2.69 11.07 -15.63
CA ARG A 24 -3.03 10.00 -16.57
C ARG A 24 -4.11 9.06 -16.02
N ILE A 25 -3.99 8.64 -14.77
CA ILE A 25 -5.02 7.83 -14.11
C ILE A 25 -6.33 8.60 -14.02
N ARG A 26 -6.27 9.86 -13.58
CA ARG A 26 -7.45 10.73 -13.56
C ARG A 26 -8.11 10.80 -14.92
N ASN A 27 -7.35 11.10 -15.97
CA ASN A 27 -7.87 11.21 -17.33
C ASN A 27 -8.45 9.89 -17.84
N LEU A 28 -7.79 8.76 -17.57
CA LEU A 28 -8.27 7.43 -17.93
C LEU A 28 -9.57 7.07 -17.21
N LEU A 29 -9.69 7.40 -15.93
CA LEU A 29 -10.91 7.16 -15.16
C LEU A 29 -12.02 8.17 -15.49
N GLN A 30 -11.68 9.43 -15.81
CA GLN A 30 -12.65 10.45 -16.23
C GLN A 30 -13.19 10.27 -17.65
N ALA A 31 -12.39 9.76 -18.58
CA ALA A 31 -12.85 9.45 -19.94
C ALA A 31 -14.00 8.45 -19.96
N SER A 32 -14.19 7.70 -18.89
CA SER A 32 -15.29 6.78 -18.67
C SER A 32 -16.62 7.47 -18.30
N LYS A 33 -16.61 8.74 -17.83
CA LYS A 33 -17.85 9.45 -17.43
C LYS A 33 -18.89 9.58 -18.56
N SER A 34 -18.44 9.61 -19.81
CA SER A 34 -19.32 9.67 -20.98
C SER A 34 -19.77 8.29 -21.48
N ALA A 35 -19.18 7.20 -20.95
CA ALA A 35 -19.37 5.83 -21.45
C ALA A 35 -20.07 4.87 -20.45
N GLY A 36 -20.45 5.36 -19.27
CA GLY A 36 -21.06 4.54 -18.20
C GLY A 36 -20.18 4.42 -16.94
N PRO A 37 -20.50 3.51 -16.02
CA PRO A 37 -19.74 3.32 -14.78
C PRO A 37 -18.31 2.83 -15.06
N VAL A 38 -17.38 3.22 -14.20
CA VAL A 38 -16.00 2.69 -14.23
C VAL A 38 -16.04 1.26 -13.70
N THR A 39 -15.71 0.28 -14.54
CA THR A 39 -15.60 -1.11 -14.10
C THR A 39 -14.23 -1.37 -13.48
N VAL A 40 -14.23 -1.76 -12.20
CA VAL A 40 -13.04 -2.11 -11.42
C VAL A 40 -12.97 -3.62 -11.26
N GLY A 41 -11.85 -4.22 -11.63
CA GLY A 41 -11.59 -5.65 -11.46
C GLY A 41 -10.82 -5.93 -10.17
N PHE A 42 -11.13 -7.04 -9.52
CA PHE A 42 -10.40 -7.56 -8.38
C PHE A 42 -9.96 -9.01 -8.68
N LEU A 43 -8.66 -9.21 -8.84
CA LEU A 43 -8.08 -10.54 -8.94
C LEU A 43 -7.66 -10.99 -7.54
N LEU A 44 -8.46 -11.85 -6.93
CA LEU A 44 -8.24 -12.37 -5.58
C LEU A 44 -7.31 -13.59 -5.64
N ILE A 45 -6.09 -13.43 -5.18
CA ILE A 45 -5.12 -14.51 -5.02
C ILE A 45 -5.45 -15.27 -3.73
N PRO A 46 -5.48 -16.61 -3.70
CA PRO A 46 -5.77 -17.33 -2.47
C PRO A 46 -4.90 -16.85 -1.29
N ASN A 47 -5.45 -16.87 -0.09
CA ASN A 47 -4.89 -16.24 1.12
C ASN A 47 -4.78 -14.69 1.05
N PHE A 48 -5.57 -14.05 0.21
CA PHE A 48 -5.63 -12.59 0.18
C PHE A 48 -6.11 -11.99 1.51
N SER A 49 -5.75 -10.75 1.78
CA SER A 49 -6.24 -10.03 2.97
C SER A 49 -7.70 -9.59 2.77
N MET A 50 -8.63 -10.21 3.49
CA MET A 50 -10.06 -9.84 3.45
C MET A 50 -10.27 -8.38 3.82
N LEU A 51 -9.60 -7.88 4.87
CA LEU A 51 -9.71 -6.47 5.28
C LEU A 51 -9.28 -5.53 4.14
N ALA A 52 -8.16 -5.82 3.49
CA ALA A 52 -7.62 -4.97 2.43
C ALA A 52 -8.53 -4.97 1.19
N PHE A 53 -9.08 -6.11 0.82
CA PHE A 53 -10.07 -6.25 -0.26
C PHE A 53 -11.36 -5.51 0.07
N ALA A 54 -11.95 -5.76 1.24
CA ALA A 54 -13.17 -5.09 1.68
C ALA A 54 -12.98 -3.56 1.72
N SER A 55 -11.83 -3.09 2.24
CA SER A 55 -11.47 -1.68 2.28
C SER A 55 -11.32 -1.04 0.88
N ALA A 56 -11.15 -1.84 -0.16
CA ALA A 56 -11.07 -1.34 -1.54
C ALA A 56 -12.43 -1.38 -2.26
N ILE A 57 -13.24 -2.41 -2.08
CA ILE A 57 -14.50 -2.56 -2.81
C ILE A 57 -15.65 -1.75 -2.18
N GLU A 58 -15.72 -1.70 -0.85
CA GLU A 58 -16.81 -1.01 -0.14
C GLU A 58 -16.92 0.50 -0.43
N PRO A 59 -15.82 1.28 -0.57
CA PRO A 59 -15.93 2.68 -0.95
C PRO A 59 -16.55 2.91 -2.33
N LEU A 60 -16.38 1.98 -3.27
CA LEU A 60 -17.02 2.05 -4.60
C LEU A 60 -18.54 1.92 -4.47
N ARG A 61 -19.00 0.93 -3.68
CA ARG A 61 -20.41 0.74 -3.36
C ARG A 61 -21.01 1.97 -2.65
N ALA A 62 -20.28 2.51 -1.68
CA ALA A 62 -20.73 3.68 -0.92
C ALA A 62 -20.79 4.94 -1.82
N ALA A 63 -19.84 5.12 -2.74
CA ALA A 63 -19.85 6.22 -3.71
C ALA A 63 -21.08 6.17 -4.61
N ASN A 64 -21.47 5.00 -5.11
CA ASN A 64 -22.69 4.82 -5.87
C ASN A 64 -23.93 5.23 -5.04
N ARG A 65 -24.00 4.77 -3.80
CA ARG A 65 -25.11 5.10 -2.89
C ARG A 65 -25.19 6.60 -2.60
N MET A 66 -24.06 7.24 -2.26
CA MET A 66 -24.03 8.65 -1.85
C MET A 66 -24.26 9.60 -3.03
N SER A 67 -23.82 9.23 -4.24
CA SER A 67 -24.07 10.02 -5.44
C SER A 67 -25.48 9.83 -6.04
N GLY A 68 -26.16 8.76 -5.67
CA GLY A 68 -27.44 8.36 -6.28
C GLY A 68 -27.33 7.88 -7.73
N THR A 69 -26.11 7.61 -8.21
CA THR A 69 -25.79 7.14 -9.56
C THR A 69 -24.80 6.00 -9.52
N GLU A 70 -24.85 5.09 -10.49
CA GLU A 70 -23.87 4.02 -10.63
C GLU A 70 -22.60 4.59 -11.26
N LEU A 71 -21.68 5.07 -10.40
CA LEU A 71 -20.38 5.59 -10.81
C LEU A 71 -19.38 4.47 -11.09
N PHE A 72 -19.50 3.36 -10.35
CA PHE A 72 -18.62 2.21 -10.38
C PHE A 72 -19.40 0.91 -10.49
N SER A 73 -18.89 -0.01 -11.27
CA SER A 73 -19.21 -1.43 -11.24
C SER A 73 -17.95 -2.23 -10.95
N TRP A 74 -18.07 -3.49 -10.57
CA TRP A 74 -16.90 -4.31 -10.29
C TRP A 74 -17.08 -5.74 -10.78
N VAL A 75 -15.95 -6.41 -11.01
CA VAL A 75 -15.83 -7.81 -11.35
C VAL A 75 -14.82 -8.45 -10.40
N ILE A 76 -15.22 -9.52 -9.75
CA ILE A 76 -14.36 -10.28 -8.83
C ILE A 76 -13.95 -11.57 -9.53
N SER A 77 -12.65 -11.86 -9.54
CA SER A 77 -12.08 -13.03 -10.19
C SER A 77 -11.04 -13.70 -9.31
N SER A 78 -10.79 -14.97 -9.55
CA SER A 78 -9.66 -15.69 -8.98
C SER A 78 -8.84 -16.37 -10.09
N PRO A 79 -7.59 -16.78 -9.84
CA PRO A 79 -6.78 -17.47 -10.84
C PRO A 79 -7.47 -18.70 -11.46
N SER A 80 -8.22 -19.44 -10.65
CA SER A 80 -8.94 -20.66 -11.09
C SER A 80 -10.35 -20.39 -11.62
N GLY A 81 -10.89 -19.17 -11.42
CA GLY A 81 -12.30 -18.86 -11.68
C GLY A 81 -13.28 -19.54 -10.71
N GLN A 82 -12.78 -20.11 -9.61
CA GLN A 82 -13.58 -20.72 -8.57
C GLN A 82 -13.56 -19.87 -7.30
N PRO A 83 -14.53 -20.03 -6.39
CA PRO A 83 -14.50 -19.37 -5.08
C PRO A 83 -13.13 -19.50 -4.41
N THR A 84 -12.67 -18.43 -3.78
CA THR A 84 -11.32 -18.38 -3.21
C THR A 84 -11.35 -18.00 -1.75
N GLU A 85 -10.47 -18.61 -0.97
CA GLU A 85 -10.36 -18.41 0.47
C GLU A 85 -9.41 -17.24 0.78
N ALA A 86 -9.86 -16.34 1.67
CA ALA A 86 -9.03 -15.31 2.24
C ALA A 86 -8.16 -15.86 3.38
N SER A 87 -7.14 -15.11 3.80
CA SER A 87 -6.22 -15.51 4.88
C SER A 87 -6.88 -15.72 6.24
N ASN A 88 -8.13 -15.28 6.42
CA ASN A 88 -8.92 -15.50 7.63
C ASN A 88 -9.91 -16.68 7.52
N GLY A 89 -9.83 -17.49 6.45
CA GLY A 89 -10.68 -18.65 6.23
C GLY A 89 -12.05 -18.36 5.61
N VAL A 90 -12.40 -17.09 5.37
CA VAL A 90 -13.66 -16.74 4.69
C VAL A 90 -13.51 -16.98 3.19
N VAL A 91 -14.44 -17.75 2.62
CA VAL A 91 -14.50 -17.99 1.18
C VAL A 91 -15.32 -16.89 0.52
N VAL A 92 -14.78 -16.33 -0.56
CA VAL A 92 -15.45 -15.33 -1.40
C VAL A 92 -15.80 -15.98 -2.74
N ASP A 93 -17.05 -15.86 -3.13
CA ASP A 93 -17.51 -16.23 -4.46
C ASP A 93 -17.00 -15.22 -5.51
N VAL A 94 -16.77 -15.69 -6.73
CA VAL A 94 -16.21 -14.88 -7.81
C VAL A 94 -17.08 -14.98 -9.07
N ASP A 95 -17.00 -13.94 -9.92
CA ASP A 95 -17.76 -13.89 -11.18
C ASP A 95 -17.18 -14.87 -12.23
N GLY A 96 -15.92 -15.28 -12.07
CA GLY A 96 -15.30 -16.26 -12.95
C GLY A 96 -13.78 -16.14 -13.07
N ALA A 97 -13.25 -16.68 -14.16
CA ALA A 97 -11.83 -16.71 -14.48
C ALA A 97 -11.28 -15.31 -14.86
N PRO A 98 -9.95 -15.10 -14.88
CA PRO A 98 -9.33 -13.79 -15.13
C PRO A 98 -9.72 -13.13 -16.47
N ASP A 99 -10.25 -13.87 -17.42
CA ASP A 99 -10.75 -13.31 -18.69
C ASP A 99 -11.92 -12.33 -18.48
N MET A 100 -12.68 -12.48 -17.39
CA MET A 100 -13.73 -11.54 -17.01
C MET A 100 -13.20 -10.14 -16.73
N LEU A 101 -11.90 -10.02 -16.35
CA LEU A 101 -11.25 -8.76 -16.04
C LEU A 101 -10.76 -7.97 -17.26
N LEU A 102 -10.80 -8.55 -18.45
CA LEU A 102 -10.28 -7.93 -19.69
C LEU A 102 -11.00 -6.63 -20.06
N ASN A 103 -12.25 -6.46 -19.64
CA ASN A 103 -13.03 -5.25 -19.90
C ASN A 103 -12.96 -4.24 -18.75
N CYS A 104 -12.24 -4.55 -17.67
CA CYS A 104 -12.08 -3.66 -16.54
C CYS A 104 -11.08 -2.54 -16.86
N ARG A 105 -11.41 -1.31 -16.45
CA ARG A 105 -10.55 -0.15 -16.65
C ARG A 105 -9.38 -0.11 -15.67
N LEU A 106 -9.62 -0.58 -14.47
CA LEU A 106 -8.67 -0.68 -13.37
C LEU A 106 -8.78 -2.08 -12.79
N VAL A 107 -7.66 -2.78 -12.61
CA VAL A 107 -7.64 -4.12 -12.03
C VAL A 107 -6.67 -4.14 -10.86
N PHE A 108 -7.17 -4.51 -9.69
CA PHE A 108 -6.38 -4.71 -8.49
C PHE A 108 -6.04 -6.19 -8.29
N VAL A 109 -4.75 -6.51 -8.19
CA VAL A 109 -4.24 -7.80 -7.74
C VAL A 109 -4.23 -7.79 -6.20
N CYS A 110 -5.15 -8.52 -5.59
CA CYS A 110 -5.32 -8.60 -4.14
C CYS A 110 -4.65 -9.88 -3.64
N ALA A 111 -3.59 -9.75 -2.84
CA ALA A 111 -2.90 -10.88 -2.25
C ALA A 111 -2.71 -10.69 -0.74
N GLY A 112 -2.12 -11.68 -0.07
CA GLY A 112 -1.88 -11.68 1.37
C GLY A 112 -0.74 -12.63 1.72
N LEU A 113 -1.03 -13.72 2.43
CA LEU A 113 -0.04 -14.70 2.81
C LEU A 113 0.41 -15.54 1.61
N ASP A 114 1.63 -16.08 1.67
CA ASP A 114 2.21 -17.04 0.72
C ASP A 114 2.19 -16.57 -0.75
N VAL A 115 2.23 -15.26 -1.00
CA VAL A 115 2.12 -14.66 -2.34
C VAL A 115 3.13 -15.24 -3.34
N LYS A 116 4.32 -15.66 -2.89
CA LYS A 116 5.37 -16.24 -3.74
C LYS A 116 4.94 -17.55 -4.40
N SER A 117 4.05 -18.32 -3.78
CA SER A 117 3.50 -19.56 -4.33
C SER A 117 2.64 -19.34 -5.59
N TYR A 118 2.23 -18.10 -5.83
CA TYR A 118 1.40 -17.70 -6.97
C TYR A 118 2.18 -16.90 -8.02
N SER A 119 3.51 -16.96 -7.98
CA SER A 119 4.39 -16.27 -8.94
C SER A 119 4.83 -17.17 -10.11
N ASP A 120 4.07 -18.21 -10.39
CA ASP A 120 4.29 -19.08 -11.55
C ASP A 120 4.04 -18.34 -12.87
N LYS A 121 4.57 -18.89 -13.96
CA LYS A 121 4.50 -18.28 -15.29
C LYS A 121 3.06 -18.01 -15.76
N GLU A 122 2.12 -18.87 -15.41
CA GLU A 122 0.72 -18.77 -15.84
C GLU A 122 0.04 -17.60 -15.12
N SER A 123 0.16 -17.53 -13.80
CA SER A 123 -0.36 -16.43 -12.96
C SER A 123 0.21 -15.08 -13.39
N LEU A 124 1.52 -14.97 -13.61
CA LEU A 124 2.15 -13.73 -14.08
C LEU A 124 1.72 -13.34 -15.49
N ASN A 125 1.48 -14.31 -16.39
CA ASN A 125 1.00 -14.02 -17.73
C ASN A 125 -0.43 -13.45 -17.72
N VAL A 126 -1.28 -13.83 -16.77
CA VAL A 126 -2.60 -13.20 -16.58
C VAL A 126 -2.43 -11.70 -16.35
N ILE A 127 -1.59 -11.31 -15.39
CA ILE A 127 -1.35 -9.90 -15.04
C ILE A 127 -0.78 -9.13 -16.24
N ARG A 128 0.21 -9.71 -16.95
CA ARG A 128 0.79 -9.11 -18.17
C ARG A 128 -0.24 -8.97 -19.29
N ARG A 129 -1.18 -9.89 -19.41
CA ARG A 129 -2.24 -9.84 -20.42
C ARG A 129 -3.23 -8.71 -20.13
N LEU A 130 -3.61 -8.52 -18.87
CA LEU A 130 -4.48 -7.42 -18.44
C LEU A 130 -3.81 -6.06 -18.73
N ASP A 131 -2.52 -5.93 -18.43
CA ASP A 131 -1.73 -4.73 -18.73
C ASP A 131 -1.69 -4.45 -20.25
N ARG A 132 -1.36 -5.44 -21.06
CA ARG A 132 -1.32 -5.29 -22.53
C ARG A 132 -2.67 -4.95 -23.13
N ASN A 133 -3.76 -5.34 -22.46
CA ASN A 133 -5.12 -4.96 -22.86
C ASN A 133 -5.49 -3.52 -22.49
N GLY A 134 -4.58 -2.78 -21.84
CA GLY A 134 -4.72 -1.36 -21.53
C GLY A 134 -5.39 -1.06 -20.19
N ALA A 135 -5.57 -2.04 -19.32
CA ALA A 135 -6.02 -1.81 -17.96
C ALA A 135 -4.95 -1.08 -17.14
N ILE A 136 -5.39 -0.20 -16.25
CA ILE A 136 -4.55 0.28 -15.14
C ILE A 136 -4.37 -0.91 -14.20
N ILE A 137 -3.13 -1.29 -13.91
CA ILE A 137 -2.88 -2.39 -12.98
C ILE A 137 -2.52 -1.84 -11.62
N GLY A 138 -3.30 -2.24 -10.62
CA GLY A 138 -3.06 -1.96 -9.21
C GLY A 138 -2.72 -3.21 -8.43
N ALA A 139 -2.17 -3.01 -7.23
CA ALA A 139 -1.91 -4.07 -6.25
C ALA A 139 -2.34 -3.65 -4.86
N ILE A 140 -2.84 -4.60 -4.10
CA ILE A 140 -3.26 -4.43 -2.72
C ILE A 140 -2.49 -5.43 -1.84
N CYS A 141 -1.91 -4.92 -0.75
CA CYS A 141 -1.11 -5.69 0.20
C CYS A 141 0.12 -6.32 -0.49
N THR A 142 0.30 -7.63 -0.44
CA THR A 142 1.42 -8.31 -1.10
C THR A 142 1.23 -8.53 -2.59
N GLY A 143 0.12 -8.12 -3.19
CA GLY A 143 -0.10 -8.15 -4.64
C GLY A 143 0.97 -7.39 -5.45
N THR A 144 1.62 -6.41 -4.82
CA THR A 144 2.76 -5.68 -5.40
C THR A 144 3.92 -6.62 -5.77
N TYR A 145 4.13 -7.69 -5.01
CA TYR A 145 5.12 -8.72 -5.34
C TYR A 145 4.84 -9.35 -6.71
N LEU A 146 3.59 -9.70 -6.99
CA LEU A 146 3.21 -10.29 -8.29
C LEU A 146 3.35 -9.30 -9.45
N MET A 147 3.09 -8.01 -9.21
CA MET A 147 3.36 -6.97 -10.21
C MET A 147 4.86 -6.81 -10.49
N ALA A 148 5.70 -6.88 -9.45
CA ALA A 148 7.16 -6.85 -9.57
C ALA A 148 7.66 -8.07 -10.37
N ALA A 149 7.23 -9.28 -10.00
CA ALA A 149 7.57 -10.52 -10.70
C ALA A 149 7.04 -10.55 -12.15
N ALA A 150 5.96 -9.85 -12.44
CA ALA A 150 5.46 -9.66 -13.79
C ALA A 150 6.26 -8.62 -14.61
N GLY A 151 7.21 -7.89 -14.00
CA GLY A 151 8.02 -6.85 -14.65
C GLY A 151 7.25 -5.54 -14.90
N LEU A 152 6.18 -5.27 -14.16
CA LEU A 152 5.32 -4.10 -14.37
C LEU A 152 5.71 -2.87 -13.54
N LEU A 153 6.72 -2.98 -12.68
CA LEU A 153 7.13 -1.93 -11.75
C LEU A 153 8.52 -1.36 -12.05
N GLU A 154 9.17 -1.78 -13.12
CA GLU A 154 10.49 -1.25 -13.50
C GLU A 154 10.42 0.25 -13.78
N GLY A 155 11.31 1.02 -13.13
CA GLY A 155 11.38 2.48 -13.26
C GLY A 155 10.17 3.22 -12.69
N ARG A 156 9.43 2.58 -11.79
CA ARG A 156 8.25 3.14 -11.13
C ARG A 156 8.35 3.05 -9.63
N ARG A 157 7.75 4.04 -8.96
CA ARG A 157 7.58 4.00 -7.51
C ARG A 157 6.48 3.02 -7.14
N CYS A 158 6.72 2.23 -6.09
CA CYS A 158 5.74 1.29 -5.58
C CYS A 158 5.85 1.15 -4.06
N THR A 159 4.78 0.66 -3.46
CA THR A 159 4.74 0.27 -2.06
C THR A 159 4.14 -1.12 -1.91
N ILE A 160 4.44 -1.77 -0.80
CA ILE A 160 3.93 -3.09 -0.41
C ILE A 160 3.65 -3.07 1.10
N HIS A 161 2.99 -4.09 1.62
CA HIS A 161 2.82 -4.25 3.07
C HIS A 161 4.17 -4.19 3.79
N TRP A 162 4.24 -3.44 4.89
CA TRP A 162 5.48 -3.12 5.59
C TRP A 162 6.32 -4.35 5.98
N GLU A 163 5.68 -5.50 6.26
CA GLU A 163 6.38 -6.76 6.57
C GLU A 163 7.15 -7.34 5.38
N ASN A 164 6.85 -6.91 4.17
CA ASN A 164 7.40 -7.47 2.93
C ASN A 164 8.33 -6.51 2.19
N ILE A 165 8.57 -5.30 2.73
CA ILE A 165 9.38 -4.27 2.07
C ILE A 165 10.81 -4.77 1.86
N ASP A 166 11.44 -5.27 2.93
CA ASP A 166 12.84 -5.72 2.88
C ASP A 166 12.99 -6.92 1.93
N GLY A 167 12.12 -7.93 2.03
CA GLY A 167 12.14 -9.09 1.14
C GLY A 167 11.87 -8.73 -0.32
N LEU A 168 11.03 -7.72 -0.60
CA LEU A 168 10.82 -7.23 -1.97
C LEU A 168 12.07 -6.51 -2.48
N ALA A 169 12.73 -5.70 -1.64
CA ALA A 169 13.94 -4.97 -2.00
C ALA A 169 15.13 -5.90 -2.29
N GLU A 170 15.26 -6.98 -1.54
CA GLU A 170 16.30 -8.00 -1.77
C GLU A 170 16.11 -8.71 -3.11
N GLU A 171 14.87 -9.09 -3.42
CA GLU A 171 14.57 -9.87 -4.63
C GLU A 171 14.52 -8.99 -5.89
N PHE A 172 14.12 -7.72 -5.74
CA PHE A 172 14.00 -6.75 -6.83
C PHE A 172 14.77 -5.45 -6.53
N PRO A 173 16.11 -5.47 -6.48
CA PRO A 173 16.94 -4.36 -6.00
C PRO A 173 16.90 -3.11 -6.88
N LEU A 174 16.31 -3.18 -8.07
CA LEU A 174 16.17 -2.04 -8.99
C LEU A 174 14.83 -1.31 -8.84
N LEU A 175 13.92 -1.78 -7.99
CA LEU A 175 12.64 -1.13 -7.75
C LEU A 175 12.78 0.05 -6.79
N GLU A 176 12.05 1.12 -7.06
CA GLU A 176 11.91 2.25 -6.14
C GLU A 176 10.76 1.97 -5.15
N ILE A 177 11.09 1.26 -4.07
CA ILE A 177 10.13 0.86 -3.04
C ILE A 177 10.04 1.94 -1.97
N THR A 178 8.83 2.35 -1.62
CA THR A 178 8.55 3.37 -0.59
C THR A 178 7.84 2.76 0.62
N ASN A 179 7.86 3.51 1.73
CA ASN A 179 7.10 3.19 2.96
C ASN A 179 5.74 3.91 3.00
N GLU A 180 5.28 4.44 1.88
CA GLU A 180 4.04 5.18 1.77
C GLU A 180 2.82 4.24 1.91
N LEU A 181 1.65 4.77 2.27
CA LEU A 181 0.43 3.97 2.36
C LEU A 181 0.02 3.41 1.01
N PHE A 182 0.14 4.24 -0.02
CA PHE A 182 -0.09 3.85 -1.40
C PHE A 182 0.71 4.76 -2.34
N GLU A 183 1.02 4.23 -3.52
CA GLU A 183 1.72 4.93 -4.59
C GLU A 183 0.87 4.90 -5.86
N ILE A 184 0.84 6.03 -6.53
CA ILE A 184 0.24 6.19 -7.85
C ILE A 184 1.32 6.71 -8.79
N ASP A 185 1.76 5.90 -9.72
CA ASP A 185 2.79 6.27 -10.70
C ASP A 185 2.35 5.88 -12.12
N ASP A 186 1.89 6.87 -12.86
CA ASP A 186 1.38 6.75 -14.23
C ASP A 186 0.16 5.81 -14.32
N THR A 187 0.31 4.57 -14.74
CA THR A 187 -0.74 3.55 -14.86
C THR A 187 -0.59 2.44 -13.82
N ARG A 188 0.19 2.68 -12.78
CA ARG A 188 0.41 1.73 -11.69
C ARG A 188 -0.10 2.31 -10.38
N VAL A 189 -0.79 1.49 -9.62
CA VAL A 189 -1.32 1.82 -8.30
C VAL A 189 -0.92 0.72 -7.35
N THR A 190 -0.16 1.03 -6.31
CA THR A 190 0.22 0.04 -5.31
C THR A 190 -0.17 0.53 -3.92
N CYS A 191 -0.64 -0.38 -3.07
CA CYS A 191 -1.13 -0.07 -1.73
C CYS A 191 -0.60 -1.07 -0.71
N SER A 192 -0.23 -0.58 0.44
CA SER A 192 0.24 -1.39 1.56
C SER A 192 -0.81 -2.35 2.14
N GLY A 193 -2.08 -2.18 1.80
CA GLY A 193 -3.15 -3.04 2.27
C GLY A 193 -3.80 -2.59 3.58
N GLY A 194 -4.52 -3.50 4.26
CA GLY A 194 -5.30 -3.15 5.44
C GLY A 194 -6.29 -2.02 5.14
N THR A 195 -6.42 -1.07 6.07
CA THR A 195 -7.26 0.12 5.89
C THR A 195 -6.68 1.16 4.94
N ALA A 196 -5.41 1.07 4.55
CA ALA A 196 -4.83 1.97 3.56
C ALA A 196 -5.50 1.82 2.18
N SER A 197 -6.10 0.65 1.90
CA SER A 197 -6.90 0.45 0.70
C SER A 197 -8.13 1.35 0.65
N LEU A 198 -8.75 1.65 1.80
CA LEU A 198 -9.85 2.61 1.92
C LEU A 198 -9.37 4.01 1.53
N ASP A 199 -8.24 4.47 2.11
CA ASP A 199 -7.69 5.81 1.82
C ASP A 199 -7.33 5.96 0.34
N MET A 200 -6.71 4.94 -0.24
CA MET A 200 -6.38 4.91 -1.67
C MET A 200 -7.62 5.05 -2.55
N ILE A 201 -8.68 4.30 -2.30
CA ILE A 201 -9.92 4.38 -3.10
C ILE A 201 -10.63 5.71 -2.85
N LEU A 202 -10.69 6.21 -1.61
CA LEU A 202 -11.23 7.54 -1.30
C LEU A 202 -10.44 8.64 -2.04
N TYR A 203 -9.11 8.52 -2.09
CA TYR A 203 -8.29 9.42 -2.88
C TYR A 203 -8.67 9.40 -4.37
N LEU A 204 -8.79 8.21 -4.98
CA LEU A 204 -9.20 8.06 -6.39
C LEU A 204 -10.62 8.62 -6.64
N ILE A 205 -11.59 8.35 -5.75
CA ILE A 205 -12.94 8.93 -5.82
C ILE A 205 -12.85 10.46 -5.79
N GLY A 206 -12.05 11.02 -4.88
CA GLY A 206 -11.85 12.46 -4.76
C GLY A 206 -11.26 13.09 -6.02
N GLN A 207 -10.30 12.43 -6.67
CA GLN A 207 -9.69 12.88 -7.93
C GLN A 207 -10.66 12.86 -9.12
N VAL A 208 -11.54 11.87 -9.18
CA VAL A 208 -12.44 11.66 -10.34
C VAL A 208 -13.78 12.36 -10.13
N HIS A 209 -14.37 12.25 -8.96
CA HIS A 209 -15.74 12.69 -8.66
C HIS A 209 -15.82 13.87 -7.67
N GLY A 210 -14.68 14.34 -7.17
CA GLY A 210 -14.57 15.48 -6.27
C GLY A 210 -14.48 15.12 -4.80
N GLN A 211 -13.79 15.97 -4.03
CA GLN A 211 -13.49 15.75 -2.61
C GLN A 211 -14.75 15.66 -1.73
N SER A 212 -15.83 16.36 -2.13
CA SER A 212 -17.10 16.28 -1.40
C SER A 212 -17.69 14.88 -1.36
N LEU A 213 -17.62 14.12 -2.47
CA LEU A 213 -18.11 12.75 -2.50
C LEU A 213 -17.19 11.83 -1.67
N ALA A 214 -15.86 12.00 -1.79
CA ALA A 214 -14.91 11.23 -0.99
C ALA A 214 -15.15 11.45 0.52
N ALA A 215 -15.39 12.68 0.96
CA ALA A 215 -15.72 12.99 2.36
C ALA A 215 -17.02 12.31 2.82
N GLN A 216 -18.09 12.36 2.03
CA GLN A 216 -19.35 11.68 2.35
C GLN A 216 -19.17 10.16 2.47
N VAL A 217 -18.34 9.55 1.61
CA VAL A 217 -18.02 8.11 1.70
C VAL A 217 -17.20 7.82 2.96
N SER A 218 -16.24 8.68 3.31
CA SER A 218 -15.45 8.57 4.56
C SER A 218 -16.36 8.61 5.79
N ASP A 219 -17.29 9.56 5.86
CA ASP A 219 -18.28 9.69 6.93
C ASP A 219 -19.17 8.43 7.05
N GLN A 220 -19.58 7.83 5.91
CA GLN A 220 -20.34 6.59 5.89
C GLN A 220 -19.63 5.44 6.62
N PHE A 221 -18.31 5.40 6.59
CA PHE A 221 -17.48 4.36 7.23
C PHE A 221 -17.00 4.75 8.63
N ILE A 222 -17.44 5.91 9.17
CA ILE A 222 -16.95 6.43 10.46
C ILE A 222 -15.41 6.55 10.42
N HIS A 223 -14.87 6.88 9.24
CA HIS A 223 -13.45 7.07 9.01
C HIS A 223 -13.12 8.55 9.24
N ASP A 224 -12.45 8.84 10.34
CA ASP A 224 -12.28 10.20 10.90
C ASP A 224 -11.45 11.12 10.00
N ARG A 225 -10.57 10.57 9.18
CA ARG A 225 -9.83 11.32 8.14
C ARG A 225 -9.34 10.40 7.02
N ILE A 226 -9.36 10.90 5.82
CA ILE A 226 -8.66 10.29 4.68
C ILE A 226 -7.17 10.56 4.87
N ARG A 227 -6.36 9.52 5.00
CA ARG A 227 -4.91 9.61 5.20
C ARG A 227 -4.22 9.98 3.89
N ASP A 228 -3.14 10.76 3.99
CA ASP A 228 -2.30 11.06 2.84
C ASP A 228 -1.49 9.83 2.39
N PRO A 229 -1.14 9.72 1.10
CA PRO A 229 -0.23 8.67 0.62
C PRO A 229 1.03 8.57 1.47
N SER A 230 1.59 9.71 1.90
CA SER A 230 2.82 9.82 2.69
C SER A 230 2.66 9.55 4.19
N ASP A 231 1.46 9.24 4.67
CA ASP A 231 1.28 8.80 6.05
C ASP A 231 1.97 7.44 6.26
N ARG A 232 2.41 7.18 7.48
CA ARG A 232 3.16 5.96 7.79
C ARG A 232 2.26 4.74 7.84
N GLN A 233 2.73 3.62 7.31
CA GLN A 233 2.05 2.33 7.41
C GLN A 233 1.94 1.82 8.85
N ARG A 234 2.95 2.07 9.68
CA ARG A 234 3.00 1.63 11.09
C ARG A 234 2.76 2.79 12.03
N MET A 235 2.06 2.52 13.10
CA MET A 235 1.93 3.46 14.21
C MET A 235 3.32 3.88 14.71
N GLU A 236 3.45 5.12 15.15
CA GLU A 236 4.68 5.59 15.79
C GLU A 236 5.05 4.69 16.98
N LEU A 237 6.34 4.44 17.16
CA LEU A 237 6.88 3.62 18.27
C LEU A 237 6.30 4.03 19.63
N ARG A 238 6.14 5.34 19.85
CA ARG A 238 5.56 5.88 21.07
C ARG A 238 4.16 5.34 21.35
N SER A 239 3.29 5.40 20.33
CA SER A 239 1.90 4.92 20.43
C SER A 239 1.82 3.41 20.51
N ARG A 240 2.68 2.71 19.74
CA ARG A 240 2.72 1.25 19.70
C ARG A 240 3.21 0.60 20.99
N LEU A 241 4.18 1.23 21.67
CA LEU A 241 4.77 0.72 22.92
C LEU A 241 4.11 1.28 24.16
N GLY A 242 3.26 2.31 24.06
CA GLY A 242 2.72 3.02 25.22
C GLY A 242 3.80 3.76 26.02
N VAL A 243 4.96 4.03 25.43
CA VAL A 243 6.13 4.60 26.10
C VAL A 243 6.45 5.97 25.54
N SER A 244 6.67 6.94 26.42
CA SER A 244 7.00 8.32 26.03
C SER A 244 8.47 8.70 26.22
N HIS A 245 9.30 7.80 26.77
CA HIS A 245 10.70 8.10 27.07
C HIS A 245 11.55 8.12 25.79
N PRO A 246 12.13 9.27 25.35
CA PRO A 246 12.76 9.41 24.04
C PRO A 246 13.94 8.44 23.82
N LYS A 247 14.76 8.22 24.86
CA LYS A 247 15.91 7.33 24.76
C LYS A 247 15.52 5.85 24.64
N LEU A 248 14.39 5.44 25.26
CA LEU A 248 13.88 4.09 25.12
C LEU A 248 13.32 3.88 23.71
N LEU A 249 12.61 4.85 23.18
CA LEU A 249 12.16 4.82 21.79
C LEU A 249 13.32 4.74 20.79
N ALA A 250 14.41 5.49 21.04
CA ALA A 250 15.62 5.41 20.22
C ALA A 250 16.29 4.02 20.28
N VAL A 251 16.35 3.39 21.46
CA VAL A 251 16.89 2.03 21.60
C VAL A 251 16.04 1.03 20.82
N VAL A 252 14.70 1.08 20.96
CA VAL A 252 13.81 0.16 20.23
C VAL A 252 13.90 0.38 18.73
N ALA A 253 13.98 1.63 18.27
CA ALA A 253 14.17 1.93 16.85
C ALA A 253 15.48 1.33 16.30
N LEU A 254 16.57 1.42 17.06
CA LEU A 254 17.86 0.79 16.70
C LEU A 254 17.78 -0.74 16.69
N MET A 255 17.04 -1.34 17.61
CA MET A 255 16.82 -2.80 17.64
C MET A 255 16.00 -3.28 16.45
N GLU A 256 14.96 -2.54 16.06
CA GLU A 256 14.12 -2.88 14.90
C GLU A 256 14.87 -2.73 13.57
N GLN A 257 15.81 -1.78 13.49
CA GLN A 257 16.65 -1.60 12.30
C GLN A 257 17.77 -2.64 12.16
N GLY A 258 18.15 -3.30 13.25
CA GLY A 258 19.27 -4.25 13.30
C GLY A 258 18.84 -5.67 13.63
N LEU A 259 17.70 -6.15 13.11
CA LEU A 259 17.22 -7.50 13.41
C LEU A 259 18.12 -8.59 12.84
N GLU A 260 18.75 -8.37 11.68
CA GLU A 260 19.67 -9.33 11.05
C GLU A 260 21.08 -9.30 11.68
N GLU A 261 21.53 -8.12 12.11
CA GLU A 261 22.79 -7.93 12.83
C GLU A 261 22.51 -7.22 14.16
N PRO A 262 22.09 -7.94 15.22
CA PRO A 262 21.71 -7.34 16.48
C PRO A 262 22.88 -6.59 17.14
N LEU A 263 22.64 -5.32 17.44
CA LEU A 263 23.61 -4.51 18.17
C LEU A 263 23.76 -5.03 19.60
N SER A 264 24.99 -5.07 20.10
CA SER A 264 25.27 -5.37 21.51
C SER A 264 24.66 -4.31 22.43
N GLN A 265 24.44 -4.66 23.70
CA GLN A 265 23.96 -3.71 24.72
C GLN A 265 24.84 -2.45 24.83
N THR A 266 26.15 -2.60 24.64
CA THR A 266 27.11 -1.50 24.69
C THR A 266 26.92 -0.55 23.48
N GLU A 267 26.72 -1.09 22.28
CA GLU A 267 26.49 -0.31 21.06
C GLU A 267 25.14 0.40 21.12
N LEU A 268 24.09 -0.29 21.56
CA LEU A 268 22.76 0.31 21.77
C LEU A 268 22.84 1.47 22.77
N ALA A 269 23.52 1.26 23.91
CA ALA A 269 23.70 2.30 24.91
C ALA A 269 24.46 3.51 24.33
N MET A 270 25.53 3.27 23.59
CA MET A 270 26.34 4.31 22.96
C MET A 270 25.55 5.11 21.94
N LYS A 271 24.85 4.42 21.01
CA LYS A 271 24.02 5.06 19.96
C LYS A 271 22.82 5.83 20.54
N ALA A 272 22.23 5.34 21.64
CA ALA A 272 21.11 6.00 22.32
C ALA A 272 21.56 7.05 23.35
N SER A 273 22.86 7.33 23.49
CA SER A 273 23.43 8.22 24.49
C SER A 273 23.01 7.85 25.93
N LEU A 274 23.11 6.55 26.25
CA LEU A 274 22.81 5.95 27.55
C LEU A 274 24.07 5.39 28.17
N SER A 275 24.14 5.33 29.52
CA SER A 275 25.15 4.52 30.18
C SER A 275 24.77 3.04 30.04
N THR A 276 25.78 2.15 29.97
CA THR A 276 25.58 0.69 29.81
C THR A 276 24.76 0.04 30.93
N ARG A 277 24.58 0.73 32.08
CA ARG A 277 23.76 0.28 33.22
C ARG A 277 22.28 0.67 33.08
N GLN A 278 21.89 1.59 32.19
CA GLN A 278 20.51 2.08 32.05
C GLN A 278 19.56 1.13 31.30
N PRO A 279 19.98 0.40 30.26
CA PRO A 279 19.08 -0.54 29.56
C PRO A 279 18.58 -1.68 30.46
N ALA A 280 19.38 -2.10 31.45
CA ALA A 280 19.06 -3.20 32.37
C ALA A 280 18.13 -2.80 33.54
N ARG A 281 17.84 -1.50 33.73
CA ARG A 281 17.03 -1.01 34.86
C ARG A 281 15.56 -0.79 34.62
N HIS A 282 15.08 -1.01 33.38
CA HIS A 282 13.65 -1.03 33.10
C HIS A 282 13.22 -2.44 32.68
N PRO A 283 13.05 -3.38 33.62
CA PRO A 283 12.35 -4.61 33.31
C PRO A 283 10.90 -4.27 32.99
N CYS A 284 10.36 -4.86 31.93
CA CYS A 284 8.93 -5.04 31.74
C CYS A 284 8.34 -5.59 33.05
N GLY A 285 7.59 -4.80 33.77
CA GLY A 285 6.95 -5.24 35.00
C GLY A 285 6.33 -4.08 35.78
N GLN A 286 5.17 -3.61 35.37
CA GLN A 286 4.12 -3.28 36.31
C GLN A 286 2.81 -3.90 35.81
N PRO A 287 2.18 -4.75 36.65
CA PRO A 287 0.83 -5.22 36.42
C PRO A 287 -0.17 -4.16 36.85
N ALA A 288 -1.34 -4.18 36.18
CA ALA A 288 -2.64 -3.60 36.46
C ALA A 288 -2.73 -2.08 36.55
#